data_668b70497ef5e536e2e9d6bb2f3e1d70
#
_entry.id   668b70497ef5e536e2e9d6bb2f3e1d70
#
_cell.length_a   1.000
_cell.length_b   1.000
_cell.length_c   1.000
_cell.angle_alpha   90.00
_cell.angle_beta   90.00
_cell.angle_gamma   90.00
#
_symmetry.space_group_name_H-M   'P 1'
#
loop_
_entity.id
_entity.type
_entity.pdbx_description
1 polymer ?
#
loop_
_entity_poly.entity_id
_entity_poly.type
_entity_poly.pdbx_seq_one_letter_code
_entity_poly.pdbx_strand_id
1 'polypeptide(L)'
;MIDARDTALIFEGGGTRNSYTAPVVEKLIAEDVQFGWVGGISAGSVHALNFASRDTWRSENAFTEFVGNPKFGGWRSVVRGKGLINGEWAYEQSEDVLPFDFDAFSRTTEEVHVEAVRADTGETVAFNREDLRTLEDVALAARTSSTLPILMKMREIDGVPYVDGALGDDGGERADRPRGGGAADERHGGDGAD
;
A
#
# COMPACT_ATOMS: atom_id res chain seq x y z
N MET A 1 17.07 -8.60 -14.83
CA MET A 1 15.91 -9.28 -14.20
C MET A 1 16.40 -10.16 -13.06
N ILE A 2 15.91 -9.94 -11.86
CA ILE A 2 16.14 -10.78 -10.67
C ILE A 2 14.78 -11.45 -10.34
N ASP A 3 14.72 -12.76 -10.43
CA ASP A 3 13.49 -13.51 -10.16
C ASP A 3 13.35 -13.78 -8.65
N ALA A 4 12.36 -13.15 -8.04
CA ALA A 4 11.95 -13.31 -6.63
C ALA A 4 10.44 -13.62 -6.53
N ARG A 5 9.87 -14.29 -7.54
CA ARG A 5 8.41 -14.55 -7.61
C ARG A 5 7.91 -15.52 -6.55
N ASP A 6 8.79 -16.22 -5.87
CA ASP A 6 8.49 -17.04 -4.68
C ASP A 6 8.46 -16.24 -3.37
N THR A 7 8.71 -14.94 -3.45
CA THR A 7 8.85 -14.02 -2.31
C THR A 7 7.77 -12.93 -2.36
N ALA A 8 7.25 -12.57 -1.20
CA ALA A 8 6.35 -11.41 -1.04
C ALA A 8 7.16 -10.16 -0.66
N LEU A 9 6.85 -9.04 -1.29
CA LEU A 9 7.34 -7.72 -0.92
C LEU A 9 6.25 -6.98 -0.15
N ILE A 10 6.54 -6.58 1.09
CA ILE A 10 5.59 -5.89 1.96
C ILE A 10 6.15 -4.53 2.37
N PHE A 11 5.34 -3.48 2.18
CA PHE A 11 5.64 -2.12 2.59
C PHE A 11 4.79 -1.72 3.80
N GLU A 12 5.46 -1.42 4.90
CA GLU A 12 4.79 -0.92 6.11
C GLU A 12 4.28 0.52 5.92
N GLY A 13 3.25 0.88 6.69
CA GLY A 13 2.79 2.25 6.84
C GLY A 13 3.81 3.14 7.56
N GLY A 14 3.54 4.43 7.61
CA GLY A 14 4.44 5.36 8.32
C GLY A 14 4.29 6.82 7.91
N GLY A 15 3.29 7.14 7.10
CA GLY A 15 3.06 8.50 6.59
C GLY A 15 4.28 9.01 5.83
N THR A 16 4.67 10.26 6.08
CA THR A 16 5.81 10.88 5.38
C THR A 16 7.18 10.23 5.66
N ARG A 17 7.30 9.41 6.72
CA ARG A 17 8.54 8.64 6.97
C ARG A 17 8.85 7.65 5.86
N ASN A 18 7.86 7.29 5.06
CA ASN A 18 8.04 6.45 3.87
C ASN A 18 8.90 7.09 2.77
N SER A 19 9.30 8.36 2.92
CA SER A 19 10.36 8.95 2.10
C SER A 19 11.67 8.16 2.14
N TYR A 20 11.97 7.45 3.24
CA TYR A 20 13.15 6.57 3.33
C TYR A 20 12.97 5.26 2.54
N THR A 21 11.74 4.86 2.25
CA THR A 21 11.43 3.65 1.48
C THR A 21 11.51 3.91 -0.03
N ALA A 22 11.27 5.14 -0.48
CA ALA A 22 11.28 5.50 -1.89
C ALA A 22 12.57 5.07 -2.63
N PRO A 23 13.80 5.35 -2.14
CA PRO A 23 15.03 4.89 -2.81
C PRO A 23 15.15 3.36 -2.90
N VAL A 24 14.55 2.62 -1.96
CA VAL A 24 14.51 1.15 -2.01
C VAL A 24 13.62 0.69 -3.15
N VAL A 25 12.42 1.28 -3.30
CA VAL A 25 11.50 1.00 -4.41
C VAL A 25 12.16 1.28 -5.74
N GLU A 26 12.79 2.47 -5.89
CA GLU A 26 13.52 2.84 -7.10
C GLU A 26 14.62 1.84 -7.44
N LYS A 27 15.40 1.42 -6.43
CA LYS A 27 16.49 0.45 -6.64
C LYS A 27 15.96 -0.91 -7.07
N LEU A 28 14.88 -1.40 -6.45
CA LEU A 28 14.24 -2.67 -6.83
C LEU A 28 13.72 -2.63 -8.27
N ILE A 29 13.11 -1.52 -8.68
CA ILE A 29 12.65 -1.31 -10.05
C ILE A 29 13.84 -1.25 -11.02
N ALA A 30 14.89 -0.47 -10.70
CA ALA A 30 16.06 -0.30 -11.54
C ALA A 30 16.84 -1.62 -11.76
N GLU A 31 16.86 -2.50 -10.75
CA GLU A 31 17.48 -3.83 -10.85
C GLU A 31 16.57 -4.87 -11.50
N ASP A 32 15.37 -4.46 -11.93
CA ASP A 32 14.36 -5.32 -12.54
C ASP A 32 14.07 -6.57 -11.66
N VAL A 33 13.81 -6.33 -10.36
CA VAL A 33 13.41 -7.37 -9.43
C VAL A 33 11.92 -7.67 -9.62
N GLN A 34 11.59 -8.96 -9.78
CA GLN A 34 10.23 -9.43 -10.01
C GLN A 34 9.76 -10.22 -8.79
N PHE A 35 8.75 -9.71 -8.08
CA PHE A 35 8.09 -10.41 -6.99
C PHE A 35 6.79 -11.04 -7.49
N GLY A 36 6.35 -12.14 -6.86
CA GLY A 36 5.05 -12.73 -7.16
C GLY A 36 3.89 -12.01 -6.48
N TRP A 37 4.17 -11.35 -5.36
CA TRP A 37 3.18 -10.68 -4.53
C TRP A 37 3.77 -9.40 -3.92
N VAL A 38 3.01 -8.31 -3.99
CA VAL A 38 3.42 -7.00 -3.45
C VAL A 38 2.26 -6.42 -2.66
N GLY A 39 2.49 -6.08 -1.40
CA GLY A 39 1.46 -5.51 -0.55
C GLY A 39 1.92 -4.30 0.24
N GLY A 40 0.95 -3.53 0.73
CA GLY A 40 1.24 -2.38 1.57
C GLY A 40 0.04 -1.82 2.29
N ILE A 41 0.33 -1.11 3.38
CA ILE A 41 -0.64 -0.48 4.27
C ILE A 41 -0.32 1.02 4.34
N SER A 42 -1.35 1.87 4.32
CA SER A 42 -1.17 3.32 4.47
C SER A 42 -0.21 3.88 3.41
N ALA A 43 0.79 4.65 3.81
CA ALA A 43 1.85 5.12 2.92
C ALA A 43 2.59 3.98 2.20
N GLY A 44 2.66 2.78 2.79
CA GLY A 44 3.22 1.59 2.18
C GLY A 44 2.40 1.10 0.98
N SER A 45 1.08 1.30 0.98
CA SER A 45 0.23 0.97 -0.18
C SER A 45 0.60 1.79 -1.42
N VAL A 46 0.99 3.07 -1.22
CA VAL A 46 1.47 3.92 -2.31
C VAL A 46 2.76 3.36 -2.91
N HIS A 47 3.68 2.85 -2.08
CA HIS A 47 4.90 2.20 -2.57
C HIS A 47 4.61 0.89 -3.29
N ALA A 48 3.69 0.07 -2.79
CA ALA A 48 3.27 -1.16 -3.46
C ALA A 48 2.71 -0.88 -4.86
N LEU A 49 1.85 0.11 -4.98
CA LEU A 49 1.27 0.54 -6.26
C LEU A 49 2.32 1.14 -7.20
N ASN A 50 3.23 1.99 -6.69
CA ASN A 50 4.32 2.57 -7.48
C ASN A 50 5.30 1.49 -7.95
N PHE A 51 5.61 0.50 -7.11
CA PHE A 51 6.43 -0.65 -7.51
C PHE A 51 5.73 -1.44 -8.62
N ALA A 52 4.45 -1.74 -8.47
CA ALA A 52 3.68 -2.48 -9.45
C ALA A 52 3.50 -1.74 -10.78
N SER A 53 3.45 -0.40 -10.78
CA SER A 53 3.46 0.42 -12.00
C SER A 53 4.87 0.68 -12.56
N ARG A 54 5.93 0.22 -11.88
CA ARG A 54 7.34 0.45 -12.28
C ARG A 54 7.72 1.94 -12.38
N ASP A 55 7.05 2.81 -11.62
CA ASP A 55 7.22 4.25 -11.67
C ASP A 55 8.19 4.75 -10.58
N THR A 56 9.47 4.91 -10.95
CA THR A 56 10.51 5.42 -10.08
C THR A 56 10.32 6.90 -9.77
N TRP A 57 9.89 7.70 -10.77
CA TRP A 57 9.65 9.13 -10.58
C TRP A 57 8.54 9.36 -9.54
N ARG A 58 7.43 8.64 -9.66
CA ARG A 58 6.32 8.74 -8.71
C ARG A 58 6.72 8.28 -7.31
N SER A 59 7.56 7.24 -7.21
CA SER A 59 8.06 6.73 -5.93
C SER A 59 8.81 7.80 -5.14
N GLU A 60 9.68 8.58 -5.78
CA GLU A 60 10.41 9.68 -5.16
C GLU A 60 9.47 10.86 -4.84
N ASN A 61 8.73 11.31 -5.85
CA ASN A 61 7.98 12.57 -5.75
C ASN A 61 6.76 12.49 -4.82
N ALA A 62 6.16 11.32 -4.65
CA ALA A 62 5.02 11.11 -3.75
C ALA A 62 5.32 11.47 -2.29
N PHE A 63 6.56 11.30 -1.84
CA PHE A 63 6.96 11.51 -0.44
C PHE A 63 7.92 12.69 -0.24
N THR A 64 8.20 13.44 -1.29
CA THR A 64 9.06 14.64 -1.26
C THR A 64 8.28 15.88 -1.68
N GLU A 65 8.26 16.21 -2.96
CA GLU A 65 7.65 17.43 -3.49
C GLU A 65 6.13 17.47 -3.31
N PHE A 66 5.47 16.33 -3.49
CA PHE A 66 4.02 16.21 -3.43
C PHE A 66 3.46 16.51 -2.03
N VAL A 67 4.06 15.95 -0.98
CA VAL A 67 3.65 16.23 0.41
C VAL A 67 3.93 17.67 0.83
N GLY A 68 4.87 18.34 0.17
CA GLY A 68 5.15 19.77 0.33
C GLY A 68 4.16 20.70 -0.36
N ASN A 69 3.29 20.17 -1.23
CA ASN A 69 2.32 20.98 -1.97
C ASN A 69 1.28 21.60 -1.02
N PRO A 70 0.98 22.91 -1.10
CA PRO A 70 0.01 23.57 -0.22
C PRO A 70 -1.42 23.00 -0.28
N LYS A 71 -1.77 22.25 -1.35
CA LYS A 71 -3.06 21.58 -1.48
C LYS A 71 -3.11 20.24 -0.74
N PHE A 72 -1.96 19.63 -0.44
CA PHE A 72 -1.87 18.36 0.26
C PHE A 72 -2.48 18.43 1.66
N GLY A 73 -2.29 19.57 2.36
CA GLY A 73 -2.88 19.71 3.67
C GLY A 73 -2.50 20.99 4.40
N GLY A 74 -2.56 20.94 5.73
CA GLY A 74 -2.24 22.04 6.62
C GLY A 74 -3.47 22.76 7.19
N TRP A 75 -3.24 23.82 7.95
CA TRP A 75 -4.30 24.52 8.70
C TRP A 75 -5.45 25.05 7.83
N ARG A 76 -5.15 25.47 6.61
CA ARG A 76 -6.17 25.90 5.65
C ARG A 76 -7.11 24.78 5.23
N SER A 77 -6.62 23.56 5.18
CA SER A 77 -7.41 22.34 4.90
C SER A 77 -8.38 22.04 6.05
N VAL A 78 -7.91 22.19 7.29
CA VAL A 78 -8.73 22.04 8.50
C VAL A 78 -9.89 23.02 8.52
N VAL A 79 -9.63 24.30 8.29
CA VAL A 79 -10.66 25.35 8.26
C VAL A 79 -11.72 25.09 7.18
N ARG A 80 -11.36 24.42 6.11
CA ARG A 80 -12.26 24.01 5.01
C ARG A 80 -12.98 22.68 5.27
N GLY A 81 -12.81 22.06 6.44
CA GLY A 81 -13.45 20.80 6.80
C GLY A 81 -12.90 19.57 6.07
N LYS A 82 -11.69 19.65 5.49
CA LYS A 82 -11.05 18.56 4.73
C LYS A 82 -10.05 17.74 5.57
N GLY A 83 -9.89 18.07 6.85
CA GLY A 83 -8.88 17.47 7.72
C GLY A 83 -7.51 18.16 7.61
N LEU A 84 -6.53 17.70 8.38
CA LEU A 84 -5.16 18.19 8.32
C LEU A 84 -4.48 17.79 7.01
N ILE A 85 -4.81 16.60 6.50
CA ILE A 85 -4.44 16.11 5.17
C ILE A 85 -5.70 16.11 4.30
N ASN A 86 -5.62 16.74 3.14
CA ASN A 86 -6.70 16.76 2.15
C ASN A 86 -6.64 15.48 1.29
N GLY A 87 -7.15 14.38 1.83
CA GLY A 87 -7.10 13.06 1.17
C GLY A 87 -7.83 13.03 -0.17
N GLU A 88 -8.92 13.77 -0.33
CA GLU A 88 -9.63 13.90 -1.61
C GLU A 88 -8.71 14.45 -2.70
N TRP A 89 -8.00 15.54 -2.40
CA TRP A 89 -7.05 16.09 -3.37
C TRP A 89 -5.86 15.16 -3.58
N ALA A 90 -5.29 14.63 -2.50
CA ALA A 90 -4.06 13.84 -2.56
C ALA A 90 -4.21 12.55 -3.38
N TYR A 91 -5.38 11.93 -3.37
CA TYR A 91 -5.59 10.62 -4.01
C TYR A 91 -6.51 10.67 -5.23
N GLU A 92 -7.46 11.60 -5.29
CA GLU A 92 -8.49 11.62 -6.34
C GLU A 92 -8.38 12.82 -7.29
N GLN A 93 -7.64 13.88 -6.93
CA GLN A 93 -7.60 15.13 -7.71
C GLN A 93 -6.17 15.58 -8.04
N SER A 94 -5.18 14.74 -7.84
CA SER A 94 -3.76 15.12 -7.98
C SER A 94 -3.08 14.59 -9.25
N GLU A 95 -3.83 13.98 -10.17
CA GLU A 95 -3.27 13.41 -11.40
C GLU A 95 -2.46 14.41 -12.24
N ASP A 96 -2.83 15.69 -12.24
CA ASP A 96 -2.07 16.74 -12.94
C ASP A 96 -0.67 17.00 -12.31
N VAL A 97 -0.48 16.61 -11.04
CA VAL A 97 0.74 16.89 -10.26
C VAL A 97 1.54 15.63 -9.99
N LEU A 98 0.86 14.52 -9.75
CA LEU A 98 1.45 13.23 -9.44
C LEU A 98 0.70 12.11 -10.20
N PRO A 99 0.82 12.05 -11.53
CA PRO A 99 0.11 11.08 -12.35
C PRO A 99 0.47 9.63 -11.96
N PHE A 100 -0.49 8.72 -12.13
CA PHE A 100 -0.27 7.29 -11.96
C PHE A 100 -0.32 6.58 -13.31
N ASP A 101 0.73 5.86 -13.67
CA ASP A 101 0.76 5.08 -14.92
C ASP A 101 -0.06 3.79 -14.77
N PHE A 102 -1.38 3.95 -14.93
CA PHE A 102 -2.31 2.83 -14.87
C PHE A 102 -2.09 1.82 -16.02
N ASP A 103 -1.63 2.28 -17.17
CA ASP A 103 -1.31 1.40 -18.30
C ASP A 103 -0.11 0.51 -17.99
N ALA A 104 0.95 1.05 -17.35
CA ALA A 104 2.06 0.26 -16.87
C ALA A 104 1.61 -0.71 -15.78
N PHE A 105 0.83 -0.25 -14.80
CA PHE A 105 0.26 -1.08 -13.73
C PHE A 105 -0.53 -2.26 -14.29
N SER A 106 -1.40 -2.05 -15.28
CA SER A 106 -2.23 -3.12 -15.85
C SER A 106 -1.45 -4.15 -16.66
N ARG A 107 -0.24 -3.84 -17.10
CA ARG A 107 0.65 -4.78 -17.82
C ARG A 107 1.47 -5.69 -16.92
N THR A 108 1.64 -5.32 -15.66
CA THR A 108 2.39 -6.13 -14.69
C THR A 108 1.54 -7.28 -14.15
N THR A 109 2.18 -8.33 -13.68
CA THR A 109 1.53 -9.59 -13.31
C THR A 109 1.67 -9.95 -11.84
N GLU A 110 2.34 -9.11 -11.06
CA GLU A 110 2.44 -9.27 -9.61
C GLU A 110 1.04 -9.18 -8.99
N GLU A 111 0.75 -10.06 -8.03
CA GLU A 111 -0.40 -9.87 -7.15
C GLU A 111 -0.19 -8.61 -6.32
N VAL A 112 -1.20 -7.76 -6.26
CA VAL A 112 -1.16 -6.51 -5.49
C VAL A 112 -2.18 -6.58 -4.37
N HIS A 113 -1.78 -6.11 -3.18
CA HIS A 113 -2.60 -6.15 -1.99
C HIS A 113 -2.51 -4.81 -1.24
N VAL A 114 -3.64 -4.13 -1.12
CA VAL A 114 -3.77 -2.87 -0.37
C VAL A 114 -4.73 -3.10 0.77
N GLU A 115 -4.26 -2.93 2.01
CA GLU A 115 -5.03 -3.26 3.20
C GLU A 115 -5.68 -2.02 3.83
N ALA A 116 -6.92 -2.17 4.28
CA ALA A 116 -7.67 -1.17 5.03
C ALA A 116 -8.53 -1.83 6.10
N VAL A 117 -9.13 -1.05 7.00
CA VAL A 117 -10.01 -1.54 8.06
C VAL A 117 -11.38 -0.92 7.93
N ARG A 118 -12.42 -1.73 8.04
CA ARG A 118 -13.80 -1.26 8.18
C ARG A 118 -13.97 -0.57 9.54
N ALA A 119 -14.33 0.70 9.53
CA ALA A 119 -14.48 1.47 10.77
C ALA A 119 -15.71 1.08 11.61
N ASP A 120 -16.70 0.42 10.99
CA ASP A 120 -17.93 -0.03 11.66
C ASP A 120 -17.78 -1.39 12.37
N THR A 121 -16.90 -2.27 11.87
CA THR A 121 -16.74 -3.63 12.39
C THR A 121 -15.34 -3.93 12.96
N GLY A 122 -14.33 -3.15 12.58
CA GLY A 122 -12.93 -3.44 12.88
C GLY A 122 -12.33 -4.53 11.97
N GLU A 123 -13.07 -5.01 10.98
CA GLU A 123 -12.62 -6.05 10.06
C GLU A 123 -11.58 -5.51 9.10
N THR A 124 -10.44 -6.21 8.99
CA THR A 124 -9.44 -5.95 7.96
C THR A 124 -9.94 -6.43 6.61
N VAL A 125 -9.84 -5.57 5.60
CA VAL A 125 -10.17 -5.87 4.21
C VAL A 125 -8.99 -5.59 3.31
N ALA A 126 -8.91 -6.33 2.21
CA ALA A 126 -7.88 -6.15 1.20
C ALA A 126 -8.51 -5.80 -0.14
N PHE A 127 -7.91 -4.81 -0.80
CA PHE A 127 -8.12 -4.55 -2.22
C PHE A 127 -7.01 -5.25 -2.99
N ASN A 128 -7.39 -6.32 -3.69
CA ASN A 128 -6.47 -7.11 -4.48
C ASN A 128 -6.42 -6.59 -5.92
N ARG A 129 -5.50 -7.11 -6.73
CA ARG A 129 -5.37 -6.69 -8.13
C ARG A 129 -6.68 -6.78 -8.91
N GLU A 130 -7.51 -7.76 -8.64
CA GLU A 130 -8.81 -7.93 -9.30
C GLU A 130 -9.84 -6.83 -8.96
N ASP A 131 -9.64 -6.11 -7.86
CA ASP A 131 -10.46 -4.98 -7.42
C ASP A 131 -9.95 -3.65 -8.01
N LEU A 132 -8.69 -3.59 -8.47
CA LEU A 132 -7.99 -2.41 -8.95
C LEU A 132 -8.05 -2.31 -10.48
N ARG A 133 -9.24 -2.18 -11.04
CA ARG A 133 -9.52 -2.28 -12.48
C ARG A 133 -9.42 -0.96 -13.21
N THR A 134 -9.48 0.14 -12.49
CA THR A 134 -9.43 1.51 -13.03
C THR A 134 -8.49 2.37 -12.18
N LEU A 135 -8.09 3.50 -12.73
CA LEU A 135 -7.32 4.51 -11.98
C LEU A 135 -8.09 4.97 -10.73
N GLU A 136 -9.41 5.08 -10.82
CA GLU A 136 -10.26 5.47 -9.70
C GLU A 136 -10.24 4.42 -8.58
N ASP A 137 -10.27 3.12 -8.91
CA ASP A 137 -10.17 2.03 -7.94
C ASP A 137 -8.82 2.07 -7.22
N VAL A 138 -7.72 2.30 -7.95
CA VAL A 138 -6.37 2.44 -7.36
C VAL A 138 -6.30 3.63 -6.41
N ALA A 139 -6.81 4.78 -6.81
CA ALA A 139 -6.84 5.98 -5.99
C ALA A 139 -7.70 5.79 -4.74
N LEU A 140 -8.84 5.12 -4.88
CA LEU A 140 -9.77 4.82 -3.80
C LEU A 140 -9.16 3.86 -2.78
N ALA A 141 -8.53 2.78 -3.23
CA ALA A 141 -7.85 1.81 -2.36
C ALA A 141 -6.70 2.47 -1.58
N ALA A 142 -5.83 3.22 -2.27
CA ALA A 142 -4.72 3.95 -1.63
C ALA A 142 -5.21 4.96 -0.59
N ARG A 143 -6.27 5.73 -0.92
CA ARG A 143 -6.88 6.69 0.01
C ARG A 143 -7.48 5.99 1.21
N THR A 144 -8.22 4.92 1.00
CA THR A 144 -8.90 4.16 2.05
C THR A 144 -7.87 3.57 3.02
N SER A 145 -6.83 2.93 2.49
CA SER A 145 -5.70 2.38 3.25
C SER A 145 -4.94 3.44 4.06
N SER A 146 -4.97 4.71 3.64
CA SER A 146 -4.22 5.82 4.27
C SER A 146 -5.10 6.76 5.10
N THR A 147 -6.39 6.45 5.27
CA THR A 147 -7.33 7.33 5.98
C THR A 147 -7.15 7.22 7.50
N LEU A 148 -6.35 8.12 8.07
CA LEU A 148 -6.22 8.28 9.51
C LEU A 148 -7.34 9.15 10.06
N PRO A 149 -8.19 8.65 10.98
CA PRO A 149 -9.20 9.45 11.68
C PRO A 149 -8.57 10.71 12.30
N ILE A 150 -9.31 11.81 12.34
CA ILE A 150 -8.86 13.13 12.83
C ILE A 150 -7.94 13.86 11.83
N LEU A 151 -7.02 13.16 11.16
CA LEU A 151 -6.11 13.78 10.19
C LEU A 151 -6.74 13.95 8.80
N MET A 152 -7.59 13.02 8.41
CA MET A 152 -8.26 13.00 7.10
C MET A 152 -9.78 12.80 7.28
N LYS A 153 -10.55 13.34 6.33
CA LYS A 153 -11.97 13.00 6.24
C LYS A 153 -12.10 11.53 5.82
N MET A 154 -12.86 10.75 6.62
CA MET A 154 -13.16 9.35 6.29
C MET A 154 -13.82 9.24 4.92
N ARG A 155 -13.48 8.15 4.23
CA ARG A 155 -14.10 7.76 2.97
C ARG A 155 -15.06 6.60 3.22
N GLU A 156 -16.21 6.66 2.57
CA GLU A 156 -17.16 5.56 2.52
C GLU A 156 -17.14 4.96 1.11
N ILE A 157 -17.18 3.65 1.04
CA ILE A 157 -17.37 2.88 -0.20
C ILE A 157 -18.68 2.11 -0.01
N ASP A 158 -19.66 2.37 -0.86
CA ASP A 158 -21.00 1.78 -0.77
C ASP A 158 -21.67 1.95 0.61
N GLY A 159 -21.42 3.08 1.27
CA GLY A 159 -21.95 3.38 2.60
C GLY A 159 -21.21 2.74 3.76
N VAL A 160 -20.11 2.03 3.49
CA VAL A 160 -19.24 1.45 4.52
C VAL A 160 -18.06 2.39 4.77
N PRO A 161 -17.85 2.85 6.01
CA PRO A 161 -16.70 3.69 6.35
C PRO A 161 -15.44 2.85 6.52
N TYR A 162 -14.31 3.37 6.02
CA TYR A 162 -13.01 2.74 6.13
C TYR A 162 -11.97 3.67 6.75
N VAL A 163 -10.98 3.07 7.39
CA VAL A 163 -9.83 3.73 7.99
C VAL A 163 -8.53 3.01 7.61
N ASP A 164 -7.42 3.64 7.96
CA ASP A 164 -6.06 3.14 7.70
C ASP A 164 -5.89 1.69 8.16
N GLY A 165 -5.29 0.86 7.30
CA GLY A 165 -5.05 -0.55 7.57
C GLY A 165 -4.21 -0.81 8.83
N ALA A 166 -3.37 0.14 9.23
CA ALA A 166 -2.59 0.05 10.47
C ALA A 166 -3.43 0.14 11.77
N LEU A 167 -4.72 0.43 11.66
CA LEU A 167 -5.65 0.44 12.79
C LEU A 167 -6.35 -0.90 13.03
N GLY A 168 -6.07 -1.91 12.20
CA GLY A 168 -6.53 -3.29 12.41
C GLY A 168 -5.87 -3.94 13.62
N ASP A 169 -6.59 -4.84 14.29
CA ASP A 169 -6.16 -5.50 15.52
C ASP A 169 -4.94 -6.43 15.30
N ASP A 170 -4.70 -6.87 14.07
CA ASP A 170 -3.68 -7.88 13.76
C ASP A 170 -2.39 -7.33 13.12
N GLY A 171 -2.19 -6.01 13.10
CA GLY A 171 -0.91 -5.39 12.68
C GLY A 171 -0.27 -5.96 11.41
N GLY A 172 -1.07 -6.39 10.42
CA GLY A 172 -0.57 -7.00 9.19
C GLY A 172 -0.23 -8.50 9.29
N GLU A 173 -0.61 -9.21 10.37
CA GLU A 173 -0.25 -10.64 10.53
C GLU A 173 -1.09 -11.63 9.71
N ARG A 174 -2.20 -11.19 9.08
CA ARG A 174 -3.10 -12.10 8.35
C ARG A 174 -3.47 -11.69 6.93
N ALA A 175 -2.54 -11.15 6.18
CA ALA A 175 -2.60 -11.41 4.76
C ALA A 175 -2.39 -12.91 4.56
N ASP A 176 -3.24 -13.59 3.81
CA ASP A 176 -3.05 -15.00 3.44
C ASP A 176 -1.68 -15.11 2.72
N ARG A 177 -0.64 -15.31 3.51
CA ARG A 177 0.68 -15.63 2.96
C ARG A 177 0.50 -16.92 2.19
N PRO A 178 0.92 -17.00 0.92
CA PRO A 178 1.02 -18.28 0.26
C PRO A 178 1.84 -19.17 1.19
N ARG A 179 1.24 -20.26 1.66
CA ARG A 179 1.92 -21.24 2.53
C ARG A 179 3.04 -21.84 1.70
N GLY A 180 4.24 -21.28 1.87
CA GLY A 180 5.46 -21.88 1.37
C GLY A 180 5.47 -23.34 1.83
N GLY A 181 5.59 -24.28 0.88
CA GLY A 181 5.54 -25.71 1.13
C GLY A 181 6.50 -26.06 2.25
N GLY A 182 5.95 -26.74 3.28
CA GLY A 182 6.70 -27.13 4.45
C GLY A 182 7.92 -27.96 4.06
N ALA A 183 9.10 -27.45 4.40
CA ALA A 183 10.26 -28.29 4.55
C ALA A 183 9.99 -29.23 5.71
N ALA A 184 9.91 -30.53 5.44
CA ALA A 184 9.76 -31.55 6.42
C ALA A 184 10.90 -31.48 7.44
N ASP A 185 10.55 -31.22 8.69
CA ASP A 185 11.45 -31.35 9.83
C ASP A 185 11.69 -32.85 10.09
N GLU A 186 12.68 -33.44 9.44
CA GLU A 186 13.23 -34.72 9.82
C GLU A 186 14.12 -34.54 11.06
N ARG A 187 13.52 -34.45 12.23
CA ARG A 187 14.25 -34.65 13.47
C ARG A 187 14.35 -36.12 13.79
N HIS A 188 15.56 -36.65 13.65
CA HIS A 188 16.09 -37.89 14.17
C HIS A 188 15.52 -38.25 15.54
N GLY A 189 14.78 -39.32 15.59
CA GLY A 189 14.61 -40.14 16.80
C GLY A 189 15.90 -40.91 17.07
N GLY A 190 16.63 -40.48 18.08
CA GLY A 190 17.71 -41.30 18.66
C GLY A 190 17.13 -42.17 19.74
N ASP A 191 16.89 -43.45 19.43
CA ASP A 191 16.74 -44.50 20.41
C ASP A 191 18.07 -44.70 21.13
N GLY A 192 18.05 -44.56 22.43
CA GLY A 192 19.07 -45.02 23.33
C GLY A 192 18.45 -46.08 24.25
N ALA A 193 18.64 -47.34 23.90
CA ALA A 193 18.43 -48.44 24.82
C ALA A 193 19.77 -48.93 25.31
N ASP A 194 19.80 -49.28 26.59
CA ASP A 194 20.76 -49.97 27.46
C ASP A 194 21.77 -49.12 28.20
#